data_dd0b6778c2f51e1479755dbdcc9d84c6
#
_entry.id   dd0b6778c2f51e1479755dbdcc9d84c6
#
_cell.length_a   1.000
_cell.length_b   1.000
_cell.length_c   1.000
_cell.angle_alpha   90.00
_cell.angle_beta   90.00
_cell.angle_gamma   90.00
#
_symmetry.space_group_name_H-M   'P 1'
#
loop_
_entity.id
_entity.type
_entity.pdbx_description
1 polymer ?
#
loop_
_entity_poly.entity_id
_entity_poly.type
_entity_poly.pdbx_seq_one_letter_code
_entity_poly.pdbx_strand_id
1 'polypeptide(L)'
;MKSKWLIPVLLLALACGCSQRKEILPQAETPVLRTITVSAYTLVLPEGESAQVEFTVKDAAFPFNYTVGSSECQVKLLLSGGREPVDFYLKEVTPTETQGTYLAVIADAETDSRYDTRASIAIVSRNADTGVESIVQSAGINISVTYDPLSKVTKTGLPVVYMNTESGYDITSKTTFVNGNVTIEGTDELPGLPTAKCRIRGRGNTTWEWPKKPYLIAFDEQQGVFGMHKHKRWVLLANFMDRTLMRNMVSMKVASFMTHLAWTPHSVPVELVLNGKHRGTYLLIEQVRVDKDRVNISKTDGYLFELDFHYDNPVQWIDPHGTCWGMGNGIPFGIKYPDSDEITAQQKAYAKSYISEVASVVYGDGFADPENGYAKYLDVDSFIDYWIVFEVMTNHELNNPGSVFFHKDKDGLLTAGPVWDFDWGVLSFNTSPQGKTGLVCGDAIWYSRLFKDPAFKARVKARFQELLPQLETIPDYMEECRALLKESAKLNFAMWNPADDRNMNGWQIINGDENLSFDSAIDRLKENYKTHLKVVGSKL
;
A
#
# COMPACT_ATOMS: atom_id res chain seq x y z
N MET A 1 12.94 65.03 19.39
CA MET A 1 14.13 65.67 20.04
C MET A 1 15.34 64.95 19.47
N LYS A 2 16.03 65.56 18.50
CA LYS A 2 17.36 66.24 18.58
C LYS A 2 18.41 65.25 19.12
N SER A 3 19.55 64.95 18.52
CA SER A 3 20.43 65.72 17.60
C SER A 3 21.49 64.78 17.01
N LYS A 4 21.73 64.88 15.76
CA LYS A 4 22.96 65.15 15.03
C LYS A 4 24.25 65.29 15.88
N TRP A 5 25.35 64.66 15.40
CA TRP A 5 26.65 65.30 15.23
C TRP A 5 27.50 64.59 14.17
N LEU A 6 27.98 65.32 13.23
CA LEU A 6 28.94 65.10 12.14
C LEU A 6 30.36 65.54 12.60
N ILE A 7 31.40 65.07 11.83
CA ILE A 7 32.67 65.81 11.48
C ILE A 7 33.94 65.20 12.12
N PRO A 8 35.12 65.33 11.48
CA PRO A 8 35.56 65.20 10.08
C PRO A 8 36.89 64.44 9.87
N VAL A 9 37.21 64.25 8.60
CA VAL A 9 38.48 64.03 7.89
C VAL A 9 39.75 64.64 8.52
N LEU A 10 40.86 63.89 8.49
CA LEU A 10 42.21 64.45 8.36
C LEU A 10 43.12 63.55 7.51
N LEU A 11 43.53 64.05 6.36
CA LEU A 11 44.65 63.61 5.56
C LEU A 11 45.96 63.92 6.31
N LEU A 12 46.92 62.96 6.24
CA LEU A 12 48.34 63.29 6.36
C LEU A 12 49.14 62.45 5.36
N ALA A 13 49.68 63.15 4.35
CA ALA A 13 50.71 62.65 3.45
C ALA A 13 52.07 62.79 4.14
N LEU A 14 52.90 61.77 4.07
CA LEU A 14 54.31 61.88 4.26
C LEU A 14 55.03 61.12 3.15
N ALA A 15 55.63 61.88 2.28
CA ALA A 15 56.58 61.39 1.28
C ALA A 15 57.95 61.16 1.93
N CYS A 16 58.55 60.03 1.62
CA CYS A 16 60.01 59.88 1.63
C CYS A 16 60.40 58.95 0.50
N GLY A 17 61.13 59.50 -0.45
CA GLY A 17 61.65 58.79 -1.58
C GLY A 17 62.89 57.99 -1.24
N CYS A 18 63.15 56.98 -2.03
CA CYS A 18 64.49 56.71 -2.58
C CYS A 18 64.51 55.59 -3.60
N SER A 19 65.10 55.92 -4.70
CA SER A 19 65.87 55.11 -5.67
C SER A 19 65.17 53.99 -6.44
N GLN A 20 65.15 54.25 -7.70
CA GLN A 20 64.81 53.37 -8.82
C GLN A 20 65.64 52.13 -8.88
N ARG A 21 65.00 50.98 -8.90
CA ARG A 21 65.35 49.85 -9.78
C ARG A 21 64.11 49.57 -10.64
N LYS A 22 64.27 49.83 -11.95
CA LYS A 22 63.33 49.33 -12.94
C LYS A 22 63.48 47.80 -13.01
N GLU A 23 62.70 47.09 -12.27
CA GLU A 23 62.36 45.73 -12.63
C GLU A 23 61.30 45.81 -13.75
N ILE A 24 61.70 45.29 -14.91
CA ILE A 24 60.76 45.03 -16.00
C ILE A 24 59.84 43.94 -15.50
N LEU A 25 58.69 44.35 -15.00
CA LEU A 25 57.60 43.43 -14.77
C LEU A 25 57.25 42.78 -16.11
N PRO A 26 57.16 41.45 -16.19
CA PRO A 26 56.65 40.81 -17.39
C PRO A 26 55.28 41.43 -17.68
N GLN A 27 55.08 41.82 -18.94
CA GLN A 27 53.79 42.28 -19.42
C GLN A 27 52.78 41.15 -19.06
N ALA A 28 51.81 41.51 -18.23
CA ALA A 28 50.67 40.64 -18.00
C ALA A 28 50.08 40.34 -19.39
N GLU A 29 50.17 39.10 -19.81
CA GLU A 29 49.48 38.65 -21.01
C GLU A 29 48.03 39.02 -20.85
N THR A 30 47.52 39.74 -21.84
CA THR A 30 46.09 40.09 -21.89
C THR A 30 45.30 38.78 -21.80
N PRO A 31 44.43 38.59 -20.82
CA PRO A 31 43.72 37.34 -20.73
C PRO A 31 42.93 37.16 -22.02
N VAL A 32 43.25 36.12 -22.77
CA VAL A 32 42.48 35.72 -23.93
C VAL A 32 41.06 35.39 -23.45
N LEU A 33 40.11 36.17 -23.89
CA LEU A 33 38.70 35.97 -23.55
C LEU A 33 38.25 34.66 -24.17
N ARG A 34 38.16 33.66 -23.36
CA ARG A 34 37.69 32.32 -23.75
C ARG A 34 36.17 32.36 -23.69
N THR A 35 35.51 31.94 -24.73
CA THR A 35 34.06 31.91 -24.78
C THR A 35 33.57 30.47 -24.73
N ILE A 36 32.80 30.15 -23.71
CA ILE A 36 32.00 28.92 -23.67
C ILE A 36 30.59 29.28 -24.15
N THR A 37 30.02 28.46 -25.00
CA THR A 37 28.65 28.60 -25.49
C THR A 37 27.91 27.26 -25.30
N VAL A 38 26.61 27.34 -25.05
CA VAL A 38 25.73 26.16 -24.92
C VAL A 38 24.77 26.10 -26.10
N SER A 39 24.44 24.89 -26.55
CA SER A 39 23.49 24.66 -27.64
C SER A 39 22.05 24.99 -27.28
N ALA A 40 21.70 24.92 -25.98
CA ALA A 40 20.37 25.24 -25.47
C ALA A 40 20.50 26.07 -24.20
N TYR A 41 19.65 27.13 -24.09
CA TYR A 41 19.61 27.98 -22.88
C TYR A 41 18.61 27.52 -21.84
N THR A 42 17.78 26.52 -22.16
CA THR A 42 16.82 25.89 -21.24
C THR A 42 16.90 24.39 -21.39
N LEU A 43 17.06 23.71 -20.28
CA LEU A 43 17.06 22.27 -20.16
C LEU A 43 15.91 21.84 -19.27
N VAL A 44 15.08 20.93 -19.76
CA VAL A 44 14.05 20.27 -18.96
C VAL A 44 14.66 18.99 -18.43
N LEU A 45 14.66 18.83 -17.11
CA LEU A 45 15.19 17.67 -16.39
C LEU A 45 14.03 16.96 -15.69
N PRO A 46 13.53 15.84 -16.25
CA PRO A 46 12.52 15.04 -15.58
C PRO A 46 13.07 14.40 -14.31
N GLU A 47 12.20 14.20 -13.32
CA GLU A 47 12.54 13.57 -12.05
C GLU A 47 13.16 12.17 -12.26
N GLY A 48 14.30 11.93 -11.61
CA GLY A 48 15.05 10.67 -11.68
C GLY A 48 15.68 10.38 -13.03
N GLU A 49 15.62 11.32 -13.99
CA GLU A 49 16.18 11.15 -15.34
C GLU A 49 17.43 12.00 -15.57
N SER A 50 17.92 11.95 -16.78
CA SER A 50 19.07 12.75 -17.22
C SER A 50 18.71 13.48 -18.50
N ALA A 51 19.19 14.71 -18.64
CA ALA A 51 19.06 15.50 -19.84
C ALA A 51 20.45 15.90 -20.37
N GLN A 52 20.54 16.18 -21.64
CA GLN A 52 21.81 16.45 -22.32
C GLN A 52 21.83 17.86 -22.89
N VAL A 53 22.99 18.50 -22.82
CA VAL A 53 23.25 19.78 -23.47
C VAL A 53 24.67 19.79 -24.04
N GLU A 54 24.80 20.24 -25.29
CA GLU A 54 26.14 20.46 -25.87
C GLU A 54 26.68 21.82 -25.46
N PHE A 55 27.97 21.87 -25.21
CA PHE A 55 28.69 23.13 -25.03
C PHE A 55 29.97 23.15 -25.85
N THR A 56 30.35 24.31 -26.36
CA THR A 56 31.54 24.50 -27.18
C THR A 56 32.47 25.48 -26.47
N VAL A 57 33.74 25.09 -26.41
CA VAL A 57 34.83 25.93 -25.88
C VAL A 57 35.67 26.43 -27.06
N LYS A 58 35.67 27.75 -27.30
CA LYS A 58 36.48 28.42 -28.31
C LYS A 58 37.84 28.79 -27.70
N ASP A 59 38.88 28.63 -28.51
CA ASP A 59 40.29 28.95 -28.14
C ASP A 59 40.81 28.19 -26.94
N ALA A 60 40.61 26.87 -26.95
CA ALA A 60 41.17 25.96 -25.95
C ALA A 60 42.69 25.81 -26.13
N ALA A 61 43.46 26.90 -25.96
CA ALA A 61 44.93 26.85 -25.82
C ALA A 61 45.33 26.24 -24.46
N PHE A 62 44.37 25.93 -23.60
CA PHE A 62 44.59 25.23 -22.35
C PHE A 62 44.06 23.79 -22.46
N PRO A 63 44.85 22.81 -22.09
CA PRO A 63 44.33 21.50 -21.78
C PRO A 63 43.41 21.67 -20.54
N PHE A 64 42.10 21.62 -20.71
CA PHE A 64 41.19 21.38 -19.58
C PHE A 64 40.75 19.92 -19.60
N ASN A 65 40.59 19.39 -18.42
CA ASN A 65 40.08 18.05 -18.30
C ASN A 65 38.54 18.12 -18.24
N TYR A 66 37.87 17.60 -19.28
CA TYR A 66 36.42 17.53 -19.32
C TYR A 66 35.86 16.38 -18.47
N THR A 67 36.72 15.51 -17.91
CA THR A 67 36.30 14.43 -17.03
C THR A 67 35.84 14.99 -15.69
N VAL A 68 34.63 14.63 -15.29
CA VAL A 68 34.05 15.02 -13.99
C VAL A 68 34.96 14.54 -12.86
N GLY A 69 35.33 15.42 -11.94
CA GLY A 69 36.13 15.09 -10.74
C GLY A 69 37.63 15.07 -10.89
N SER A 70 38.23 15.55 -12.00
CA SER A 70 39.68 15.66 -12.16
C SER A 70 40.30 16.89 -11.48
N SER A 71 41.60 16.87 -11.20
CA SER A 71 42.22 17.72 -10.17
C SER A 71 42.70 19.11 -10.57
N GLU A 72 42.84 19.48 -11.84
CA GLU A 72 43.52 20.74 -12.19
C GLU A 72 42.60 21.79 -12.85
N CYS A 73 41.95 21.44 -13.94
CA CYS A 73 40.96 22.28 -14.60
C CYS A 73 39.80 21.40 -15.02
N GLN A 74 38.65 21.61 -14.44
CA GLN A 74 37.52 20.68 -14.58
C GLN A 74 36.25 21.39 -15.03
N VAL A 75 35.34 20.65 -15.64
CA VAL A 75 33.97 21.11 -15.92
C VAL A 75 33.10 20.87 -14.69
N LYS A 76 32.42 21.92 -14.26
CA LYS A 76 31.44 21.87 -13.15
C LYS A 76 30.10 22.45 -13.57
N LEU A 77 29.06 22.01 -12.89
CA LEU A 77 27.75 22.62 -12.92
C LEU A 77 27.59 23.49 -11.66
N LEU A 78 27.39 24.78 -11.83
CA LEU A 78 27.36 25.73 -10.71
C LEU A 78 26.08 26.55 -10.71
N LEU A 79 25.50 26.76 -9.53
CA LEU A 79 24.43 27.73 -9.30
C LEU A 79 25.00 29.15 -9.19
N SER A 80 24.10 30.13 -9.17
CA SER A 80 24.45 31.55 -8.87
C SER A 80 25.21 31.61 -7.53
N GLY A 81 26.37 32.26 -7.56
CA GLY A 81 27.27 32.35 -6.40
C GLY A 81 28.32 31.23 -6.33
N GLY A 82 28.46 30.42 -7.38
CA GLY A 82 29.56 29.44 -7.52
C GLY A 82 29.40 28.16 -6.71
N ARG A 83 28.21 27.85 -6.19
CA ARG A 83 27.92 26.63 -5.46
C ARG A 83 27.49 25.50 -6.41
N GLU A 84 27.87 24.27 -6.12
CA GLU A 84 27.31 23.10 -6.79
C GLU A 84 25.85 22.90 -6.37
N PRO A 85 24.95 22.49 -7.29
CA PRO A 85 23.58 22.14 -6.94
C PRO A 85 23.55 20.83 -6.11
N VAL A 86 22.53 20.68 -5.27
CA VAL A 86 22.29 19.47 -4.47
C VAL A 86 21.19 18.58 -5.07
N ASP A 87 20.30 19.19 -5.85
CA ASP A 87 19.09 18.53 -6.37
C ASP A 87 19.28 17.97 -7.78
N PHE A 88 20.40 18.31 -8.42
CA PHE A 88 20.84 17.76 -9.70
C PHE A 88 22.37 17.91 -9.81
N TYR A 89 23.00 17.12 -10.66
CA TYR A 89 24.46 17.10 -10.77
C TYR A 89 24.94 16.82 -12.19
N LEU A 90 26.15 17.24 -12.48
CA LEU A 90 26.83 16.89 -13.72
C LEU A 90 27.31 15.43 -13.63
N LYS A 91 26.64 14.56 -14.39
CA LYS A 91 26.89 13.11 -14.37
C LYS A 91 28.11 12.74 -15.21
N GLU A 92 28.18 13.33 -16.41
CA GLU A 92 29.20 12.95 -17.41
C GLU A 92 29.45 14.11 -18.36
N VAL A 93 30.66 14.20 -18.88
CA VAL A 93 31.02 15.08 -20.01
C VAL A 93 31.86 14.25 -21.01
N THR A 94 31.41 14.21 -22.26
CA THR A 94 32.07 13.48 -23.34
C THR A 94 32.35 14.40 -24.53
N PRO A 95 33.47 14.25 -25.24
CA PRO A 95 33.71 14.98 -26.47
C PRO A 95 32.79 14.50 -27.59
N THR A 96 32.37 15.41 -28.45
CA THR A 96 31.62 15.09 -29.67
C THR A 96 32.58 14.92 -30.85
N GLU A 97 32.06 14.56 -32.03
CA GLU A 97 32.86 14.50 -33.27
C GLU A 97 33.36 15.88 -33.70
N THR A 98 32.75 16.96 -33.23
CA THR A 98 33.16 18.33 -33.52
C THR A 98 34.19 18.78 -32.52
N GLN A 99 35.39 19.11 -33.00
CA GLN A 99 36.48 19.57 -32.16
C GLN A 99 36.09 20.78 -31.29
N GLY A 100 36.35 20.69 -30.01
CA GLY A 100 36.05 21.73 -29.02
C GLY A 100 34.58 21.73 -28.55
N THR A 101 33.78 20.78 -29.03
CA THR A 101 32.39 20.61 -28.58
C THR A 101 32.24 19.36 -27.72
N TYR A 102 31.52 19.49 -26.63
CA TYR A 102 31.34 18.47 -25.60
C TYR A 102 29.87 18.30 -25.27
N LEU A 103 29.47 17.08 -24.93
CA LEU A 103 28.15 16.75 -24.43
C LEU A 103 28.18 16.64 -22.90
N ALA A 104 27.42 17.48 -22.22
CA ALA A 104 27.21 17.40 -20.79
C ALA A 104 25.90 16.66 -20.49
N VAL A 105 25.95 15.63 -19.64
CA VAL A 105 24.80 14.92 -19.13
C VAL A 105 24.54 15.41 -17.71
N ILE A 106 23.37 16.00 -17.49
CA ILE A 106 22.91 16.49 -16.19
C ILE A 106 21.84 15.53 -15.71
N ALA A 107 21.98 15.00 -14.49
CA ALA A 107 21.06 14.08 -13.87
C ALA A 107 20.37 14.71 -12.67
N ASP A 108 19.10 14.37 -12.46
CA ASP A 108 18.36 14.68 -11.25
C ASP A 108 18.86 13.83 -10.07
N ALA A 109 18.89 14.43 -8.88
CA ALA A 109 19.28 13.76 -7.63
C ALA A 109 18.09 13.11 -6.92
N GLU A 110 17.01 12.79 -7.64
CA GLU A 110 15.76 12.18 -7.11
C GLU A 110 15.05 13.08 -6.08
N THR A 111 14.95 14.36 -6.36
CA THR A 111 14.26 15.31 -5.48
C THR A 111 12.76 15.33 -5.77
N ASP A 112 11.95 15.43 -4.72
CA ASP A 112 10.47 15.53 -4.80
C ASP A 112 10.01 16.98 -5.06
N SER A 113 10.78 17.76 -5.78
CA SER A 113 10.49 19.20 -5.95
C SER A 113 10.47 19.60 -7.43
N ARG A 114 9.47 20.41 -7.77
CA ARG A 114 9.45 21.12 -9.04
C ARG A 114 9.99 22.53 -8.84
N TYR A 115 11.01 22.92 -9.60
CA TYR A 115 11.54 24.27 -9.55
C TYR A 115 12.30 24.64 -10.82
N ASP A 116 12.39 25.93 -11.07
CA ASP A 116 13.22 26.50 -12.12
C ASP A 116 14.42 27.18 -11.48
N THR A 117 15.60 26.91 -11.98
CA THR A 117 16.82 27.53 -11.49
C THR A 117 17.76 27.89 -12.64
N ARG A 118 18.65 28.82 -12.38
CA ARG A 118 19.72 29.18 -13.31
C ARG A 118 21.02 28.53 -12.81
N ALA A 119 21.58 27.67 -13.63
CA ALA A 119 22.90 27.11 -13.45
C ALA A 119 23.86 27.58 -14.55
N SER A 120 25.11 27.24 -14.44
CA SER A 120 26.13 27.46 -15.46
C SER A 120 26.98 26.23 -15.64
N ILE A 121 27.25 25.85 -16.88
CA ILE A 121 28.36 24.96 -17.19
C ILE A 121 29.62 25.80 -17.11
N ALA A 122 30.51 25.48 -16.20
CA ALA A 122 31.69 26.27 -15.90
C ALA A 122 32.98 25.45 -16.06
N ILE A 123 34.00 26.08 -16.59
CA ILE A 123 35.39 25.57 -16.51
C ILE A 123 36.01 26.23 -15.27
N VAL A 124 36.40 25.39 -14.32
CA VAL A 124 36.96 25.80 -13.04
C VAL A 124 38.41 25.35 -12.95
N SER A 125 39.32 26.27 -12.67
CA SER A 125 40.71 25.96 -12.38
C SER A 125 40.95 25.95 -10.87
N ARG A 126 41.76 25.02 -10.39
CA ARG A 126 42.15 24.93 -8.99
C ARG A 126 43.63 25.31 -8.85
N ASN A 127 43.94 26.25 -7.98
CA ASN A 127 45.30 26.59 -7.65
C ASN A 127 45.92 25.46 -6.83
N ALA A 128 47.02 24.91 -7.31
CA ALA A 128 47.69 23.75 -6.72
C ALA A 128 48.22 24.00 -5.30
N ASP A 129 48.64 25.23 -4.99
CA ASP A 129 49.27 25.56 -3.71
C ASP A 129 48.24 25.93 -2.64
N THR A 130 47.17 26.60 -3.03
CA THR A 130 46.15 27.13 -2.09
C THR A 130 44.87 26.30 -2.05
N GLY A 131 44.68 25.46 -3.05
CA GLY A 131 43.41 24.70 -3.24
C GLY A 131 42.23 25.55 -3.65
N VAL A 132 42.42 26.88 -3.85
CA VAL A 132 41.32 27.81 -4.19
C VAL A 132 40.88 27.58 -5.64
N GLU A 133 39.59 27.45 -5.84
CA GLU A 133 38.95 27.31 -7.15
C GLU A 133 38.57 28.68 -7.73
N SER A 134 38.76 28.83 -9.03
CA SER A 134 38.42 30.05 -9.78
C SER A 134 37.68 29.68 -11.06
N ILE A 135 36.58 30.30 -11.34
CA ILE A 135 35.83 30.13 -12.59
C ILE A 135 36.60 30.79 -13.70
N VAL A 136 37.05 30.00 -14.65
CA VAL A 136 37.77 30.50 -15.84
C VAL A 136 36.79 31.02 -16.87
N GLN A 137 35.73 30.24 -17.12
CA GLN A 137 34.63 30.56 -18.02
C GLN A 137 33.34 29.84 -17.60
N SER A 138 32.22 30.42 -17.95
CA SER A 138 30.92 29.74 -17.75
C SER A 138 29.89 30.20 -18.78
N ALA A 139 28.96 29.30 -19.13
CA ALA A 139 27.77 29.60 -19.89
C ALA A 139 26.53 29.28 -19.07
N GLY A 140 25.63 30.24 -18.98
CA GLY A 140 24.39 30.10 -18.24
C GLY A 140 23.39 29.19 -18.95
N ILE A 141 22.71 28.37 -18.18
CA ILE A 141 21.63 27.49 -18.61
C ILE A 141 20.49 27.57 -17.59
N ASN A 142 19.25 27.68 -18.05
CA ASN A 142 18.09 27.53 -17.19
C ASN A 142 17.74 26.05 -17.10
N ILE A 143 17.62 25.53 -15.89
CA ILE A 143 17.22 24.16 -15.65
C ILE A 143 15.83 24.18 -15.04
N SER A 144 14.88 23.53 -15.71
CA SER A 144 13.52 23.30 -15.23
C SER A 144 13.43 21.84 -14.79
N VAL A 145 13.46 21.61 -13.50
CA VAL A 145 13.21 20.27 -12.93
C VAL A 145 11.70 20.06 -12.92
N THR A 146 11.25 19.05 -13.66
CA THR A 146 9.83 18.70 -13.72
C THR A 146 9.58 17.54 -12.79
N TYR A 147 8.71 17.75 -11.83
CA TYR A 147 8.22 16.70 -10.93
C TYR A 147 6.86 16.21 -11.43
N ASP A 148 6.77 14.92 -11.74
CA ASP A 148 5.50 14.23 -11.91
C ASP A 148 5.22 13.47 -10.62
N PRO A 149 4.22 13.88 -9.81
CA PRO A 149 3.90 13.20 -8.56
C PRO A 149 3.45 11.74 -8.76
N LEU A 150 3.23 11.33 -10.02
CA LEU A 150 2.86 9.97 -10.37
C LEU A 150 4.01 9.15 -10.99
N SER A 151 5.15 9.77 -11.29
CA SER A 151 6.29 9.10 -11.92
C SER A 151 6.82 7.89 -11.14
N LYS A 152 6.78 7.98 -9.81
CA LYS A 152 7.19 6.88 -8.90
C LYS A 152 6.10 5.81 -8.78
N VAL A 153 4.84 6.19 -8.97
CA VAL A 153 3.68 5.28 -8.81
C VAL A 153 3.71 4.20 -9.87
N THR A 154 3.95 4.56 -11.13
CA THR A 154 4.03 3.61 -12.25
C THR A 154 5.28 2.73 -12.21
N LYS A 155 6.28 3.09 -11.41
CA LYS A 155 7.54 2.34 -11.24
C LYS A 155 7.51 1.32 -10.08
N THR A 156 6.41 1.23 -9.32
CA THR A 156 6.29 0.27 -8.21
C THR A 156 6.15 -1.18 -8.67
N GLY A 157 5.77 -1.40 -9.93
CA GLY A 157 5.48 -2.73 -10.50
C GLY A 157 4.05 -3.21 -10.22
N LEU A 158 3.25 -2.46 -9.44
CA LEU A 158 1.84 -2.76 -9.21
C LEU A 158 0.96 -2.12 -10.29
N PRO A 159 -0.20 -2.72 -10.61
CA PRO A 159 -1.21 -2.04 -11.42
C PRO A 159 -1.66 -0.74 -10.75
N VAL A 160 -2.01 0.27 -11.57
CA VAL A 160 -2.47 1.57 -11.07
C VAL A 160 -3.96 1.73 -11.35
N VAL A 161 -4.73 1.96 -10.30
CA VAL A 161 -6.16 2.28 -10.38
C VAL A 161 -6.34 3.79 -10.33
N TYR A 162 -6.68 4.38 -11.45
CA TYR A 162 -7.09 5.79 -11.56
C TYR A 162 -8.59 5.89 -11.31
N MET A 163 -8.97 6.49 -10.21
CA MET A 163 -10.36 6.68 -9.80
C MET A 163 -10.67 8.18 -9.74
N ASN A 164 -11.63 8.63 -10.55
CA ASN A 164 -11.97 10.05 -10.62
C ASN A 164 -13.46 10.24 -10.32
N THR A 165 -13.77 11.16 -9.42
CA THR A 165 -15.14 11.63 -9.18
C THR A 165 -15.50 12.71 -10.21
N GLU A 166 -16.77 12.78 -10.64
CA GLU A 166 -17.23 13.82 -11.57
C GLU A 166 -17.01 15.23 -11.02
N SER A 167 -17.09 15.39 -9.70
CA SER A 167 -16.88 16.67 -9.03
C SER A 167 -15.40 17.04 -8.85
N GLY A 168 -14.47 16.10 -8.99
CA GLY A 168 -13.06 16.28 -8.64
C GLY A 168 -12.77 16.35 -7.14
N TYR A 169 -13.80 16.24 -6.26
CA TYR A 169 -13.63 16.27 -4.81
C TYR A 169 -13.44 14.88 -4.22
N ASP A 170 -12.82 14.82 -3.05
CA ASP A 170 -12.63 13.60 -2.28
C ASP A 170 -13.97 12.99 -1.83
N ILE A 171 -13.97 11.68 -1.65
CA ILE A 171 -15.13 10.91 -1.21
C ILE A 171 -15.23 11.01 0.32
N THR A 172 -16.29 11.63 0.83
CA THR A 172 -16.47 11.92 2.27
C THR A 172 -17.58 11.10 2.94
N SER A 173 -18.30 10.25 2.20
CA SER A 173 -19.43 9.47 2.72
C SER A 173 -19.25 7.98 2.48
N LYS A 174 -19.57 7.16 3.50
CA LYS A 174 -19.69 5.70 3.36
C LYS A 174 -21.10 5.24 2.99
N THR A 175 -22.07 6.14 2.94
CA THR A 175 -23.47 5.83 2.63
C THR A 175 -23.92 6.39 1.27
N THR A 176 -23.43 7.57 0.90
CA THR A 176 -23.80 8.25 -0.35
C THR A 176 -22.81 7.96 -1.45
N PHE A 177 -23.32 7.47 -2.58
CA PHE A 177 -22.51 7.28 -3.79
C PHE A 177 -22.31 8.61 -4.51
N VAL A 178 -21.10 8.81 -5.05
CA VAL A 178 -20.78 9.86 -6.02
C VAL A 178 -20.50 9.22 -7.38
N ASN A 179 -20.88 9.89 -8.46
CA ASN A 179 -20.56 9.44 -9.80
C ASN A 179 -19.07 9.64 -10.11
N GLY A 180 -18.54 8.80 -10.96
CA GLY A 180 -17.16 8.87 -11.38
C GLY A 180 -16.82 7.85 -12.44
N ASN A 181 -15.55 7.66 -12.63
CA ASN A 181 -15.00 6.65 -13.51
C ASN A 181 -13.75 6.01 -12.92
N VAL A 182 -13.45 4.82 -13.42
CA VAL A 182 -12.23 4.08 -13.08
C VAL A 182 -11.55 3.67 -14.39
N THR A 183 -10.22 3.89 -14.42
CA THR A 183 -9.32 3.35 -15.43
C THR A 183 -8.26 2.54 -14.69
N ILE A 184 -7.86 1.40 -15.23
CA ILE A 184 -6.79 0.61 -14.62
C ILE A 184 -5.67 0.46 -15.65
N GLU A 185 -4.49 0.92 -15.28
CA GLU A 185 -3.25 0.59 -15.97
C GLU A 185 -2.75 -0.74 -15.42
N GLY A 186 -2.68 -1.74 -16.28
CA GLY A 186 -2.26 -3.10 -15.91
C GLY A 186 -0.75 -3.24 -15.88
N THR A 187 -0.31 -4.48 -15.76
CA THR A 187 1.09 -4.90 -15.92
C THR A 187 1.18 -5.91 -17.08
N ASP A 188 2.38 -6.41 -17.35
CA ASP A 188 2.55 -7.45 -18.38
C ASP A 188 1.73 -8.72 -18.07
N GLU A 189 1.50 -9.01 -16.79
CA GLU A 189 0.77 -10.21 -16.34
C GLU A 189 -0.71 -9.94 -16.04
N LEU A 190 -1.07 -8.72 -15.70
CA LEU A 190 -2.40 -8.33 -15.25
C LEU A 190 -3.03 -7.34 -16.23
N PRO A 191 -4.13 -7.71 -16.90
CA PRO A 191 -4.76 -6.84 -17.90
C PRO A 191 -5.31 -5.57 -17.25
N GLY A 192 -5.14 -4.43 -17.92
CA GLY A 192 -5.76 -3.17 -17.54
C GLY A 192 -7.27 -3.15 -17.81
N LEU A 193 -7.91 -2.04 -17.42
CA LEU A 193 -9.31 -1.75 -17.68
C LEU A 193 -9.42 -0.38 -18.36
N PRO A 194 -9.99 -0.28 -19.56
CA PRO A 194 -10.35 1.01 -20.16
C PRO A 194 -11.30 1.78 -19.26
N THR A 195 -11.35 3.10 -19.40
CA THR A 195 -12.20 3.96 -18.59
C THR A 195 -13.66 3.48 -18.55
N ALA A 196 -14.13 3.13 -17.38
CA ALA A 196 -15.47 2.63 -17.14
C ALA A 196 -16.21 3.53 -16.14
N LYS A 197 -17.48 3.86 -16.45
CA LYS A 197 -18.34 4.64 -15.56
C LYS A 197 -18.73 3.84 -14.34
N CYS A 198 -18.79 4.52 -13.20
CA CYS A 198 -19.14 3.90 -11.94
C CYS A 198 -19.70 4.92 -10.94
N ARG A 199 -20.22 4.40 -9.85
CA ARG A 199 -20.51 5.15 -8.64
C ARG A 199 -19.55 4.67 -7.54
N ILE A 200 -19.07 5.58 -6.72
CA ILE A 200 -18.05 5.32 -5.71
C ILE A 200 -18.52 5.85 -4.37
N ARG A 201 -18.22 5.15 -3.30
CA ARG A 201 -18.42 5.63 -1.91
C ARG A 201 -17.36 5.05 -0.98
N GLY A 202 -17.25 5.61 0.19
CA GLY A 202 -16.50 4.99 1.27
C GLY A 202 -17.14 3.67 1.74
N ARG A 203 -16.39 2.88 2.50
CA ARG A 203 -16.86 1.64 3.12
C ARG A 203 -16.16 1.37 4.45
N GLY A 204 -16.59 0.30 5.12
CA GLY A 204 -16.02 -0.15 6.38
C GLY A 204 -16.70 0.51 7.59
N ASN A 205 -16.46 -0.07 8.75
CA ASN A 205 -16.88 0.45 10.04
C ASN A 205 -15.69 1.21 10.67
N THR A 206 -14.90 0.56 11.49
CA THR A 206 -13.70 1.15 12.10
C THR A 206 -12.71 1.66 11.05
N THR A 207 -12.52 0.92 9.96
CA THR A 207 -11.58 1.28 8.88
C THR A 207 -11.94 2.60 8.16
N TRP A 208 -13.21 3.03 8.21
CA TRP A 208 -13.62 4.34 7.66
C TRP A 208 -13.14 5.51 8.53
N GLU A 209 -12.92 5.28 9.82
CA GLU A 209 -12.45 6.32 10.74
C GLU A 209 -10.94 6.62 10.57
N TRP A 210 -10.19 5.68 9.98
CA TRP A 210 -8.75 5.84 9.75
C TRP A 210 -8.44 6.90 8.67
N PRO A 211 -7.24 7.52 8.67
CA PRO A 211 -6.84 8.52 7.68
C PRO A 211 -6.93 8.01 6.24
N LYS A 212 -6.40 6.82 5.98
CA LYS A 212 -6.44 6.15 4.69
C LYS A 212 -7.77 5.42 4.51
N LYS A 213 -8.62 5.94 3.63
CA LYS A 213 -10.01 5.50 3.48
C LYS A 213 -10.17 4.32 2.52
N PRO A 214 -10.92 3.28 2.88
CA PRO A 214 -11.32 2.22 1.95
C PRO A 214 -12.52 2.64 1.10
N TYR A 215 -12.63 2.06 -0.12
CA TYR A 215 -13.67 2.44 -1.09
C TYR A 215 -14.43 1.25 -1.64
N LEU A 216 -15.69 1.51 -2.03
CA LEU A 216 -16.54 0.62 -2.80
C LEU A 216 -16.78 1.23 -4.18
N ILE A 217 -16.45 0.46 -5.23
CA ILE A 217 -16.72 0.78 -6.63
C ILE A 217 -17.96 0.00 -7.08
N ALA A 218 -18.90 0.70 -7.71
CA ALA A 218 -20.09 0.13 -8.31
C ALA A 218 -20.16 0.54 -9.78
N PHE A 219 -19.60 -0.28 -10.67
CA PHE A 219 -19.65 -0.04 -12.10
C PHE A 219 -21.10 -0.04 -12.62
N ASP A 220 -21.37 0.78 -13.61
CA ASP A 220 -22.67 0.82 -14.30
C ASP A 220 -22.90 -0.48 -15.06
N GLU A 221 -21.85 -1.01 -15.71
CA GLU A 221 -21.84 -2.30 -16.36
C GLU A 221 -20.86 -3.26 -15.68
N GLN A 222 -21.06 -4.58 -15.83
CA GLN A 222 -20.16 -5.58 -15.28
C GLN A 222 -18.77 -5.49 -15.91
N GLN A 223 -17.74 -5.34 -15.08
CA GLN A 223 -16.34 -5.30 -15.48
C GLN A 223 -15.59 -6.52 -14.97
N GLY A 224 -14.78 -7.13 -15.83
CA GLY A 224 -13.74 -8.08 -15.43
C GLY A 224 -12.48 -7.29 -15.09
N VAL A 225 -11.98 -7.44 -13.89
CA VAL A 225 -10.79 -6.75 -13.40
C VAL A 225 -9.69 -7.77 -13.21
N PHE A 226 -8.52 -7.55 -13.78
CA PHE A 226 -7.35 -8.45 -13.69
C PHE A 226 -7.64 -9.92 -14.04
N GLY A 227 -8.50 -10.17 -15.02
CA GLY A 227 -8.89 -11.53 -15.40
C GLY A 227 -9.93 -12.20 -14.49
N MET A 228 -10.33 -11.56 -13.38
CA MET A 228 -11.40 -12.05 -12.51
C MET A 228 -12.77 -11.98 -13.19
N HIS A 229 -13.73 -12.78 -12.71
CA HIS A 229 -15.09 -12.82 -13.25
C HIS A 229 -15.77 -11.45 -13.24
N LYS A 230 -16.53 -11.17 -14.30
CA LYS A 230 -17.21 -9.87 -14.45
C LYS A 230 -18.25 -9.63 -13.36
N HIS A 231 -18.13 -8.50 -12.70
CA HIS A 231 -19.10 -8.05 -11.71
C HIS A 231 -19.17 -6.52 -11.63
N LYS A 232 -20.30 -5.99 -11.08
CA LYS A 232 -20.44 -4.54 -10.88
C LYS A 232 -19.74 -4.02 -9.63
N ARG A 233 -19.50 -4.86 -8.63
CA ARG A 233 -19.04 -4.45 -7.29
C ARG A 233 -17.61 -4.91 -6.99
N TRP A 234 -16.75 -3.94 -6.65
CA TRP A 234 -15.36 -4.14 -6.30
C TRP A 234 -15.01 -3.30 -5.07
N VAL A 235 -14.06 -3.75 -4.28
CA VAL A 235 -13.63 -3.08 -3.06
C VAL A 235 -12.15 -2.75 -3.14
N LEU A 236 -11.77 -1.57 -2.67
CA LEU A 236 -10.41 -1.16 -2.39
C LEU A 236 -10.23 -1.14 -0.86
N LEU A 237 -9.58 -2.17 -0.32
CA LEU A 237 -9.19 -2.22 1.09
C LEU A 237 -7.96 -1.36 1.30
N ALA A 238 -7.98 -0.52 2.34
CA ALA A 238 -6.91 0.43 2.60
C ALA A 238 -5.70 -0.18 3.30
N ASN A 239 -5.90 -1.29 4.04
CA ASN A 239 -4.87 -1.97 4.85
C ASN A 239 -4.04 -1.00 5.71
N PHE A 240 -4.67 0.05 6.26
CA PHE A 240 -3.97 1.13 6.96
C PHE A 240 -3.20 0.63 8.18
N MET A 241 -3.82 -0.27 8.97
CA MET A 241 -3.22 -0.81 10.19
C MET A 241 -2.22 -1.95 9.94
N ASP A 242 -2.13 -2.42 8.71
CA ASP A 242 -1.23 -3.52 8.35
C ASP A 242 0.13 -3.01 7.87
N ARG A 243 1.13 -3.03 8.75
CA ARG A 243 2.51 -2.65 8.43
C ARG A 243 3.14 -3.54 7.35
N THR A 244 2.59 -4.72 7.13
CA THR A 244 3.04 -5.65 6.09
C THR A 244 2.31 -5.48 4.77
N LEU A 245 1.16 -4.81 4.73
CA LEU A 245 0.25 -4.65 3.58
C LEU A 245 -0.25 -5.98 2.98
N MET A 246 0.07 -7.14 3.59
CA MET A 246 -0.18 -8.45 2.99
C MET A 246 -1.07 -9.40 3.82
N ARG A 247 -1.52 -9.02 5.03
CA ARG A 247 -2.32 -9.94 5.88
C ARG A 247 -3.55 -10.47 5.17
N ASN A 248 -4.34 -9.60 4.53
CA ASN A 248 -5.47 -10.02 3.71
C ASN A 248 -5.04 -10.93 2.55
N MET A 249 -3.96 -10.60 1.82
CA MET A 249 -3.46 -11.42 0.71
C MET A 249 -3.06 -12.83 1.16
N VAL A 250 -2.30 -12.92 2.25
CA VAL A 250 -1.84 -14.19 2.83
C VAL A 250 -3.04 -15.02 3.29
N SER A 251 -4.02 -14.40 3.93
CA SER A 251 -5.22 -15.10 4.38
C SER A 251 -6.07 -15.62 3.23
N MET A 252 -6.23 -14.84 2.15
CA MET A 252 -6.90 -15.31 0.94
C MET A 252 -6.12 -16.45 0.27
N LYS A 253 -4.78 -16.41 0.32
CA LYS A 253 -3.95 -17.52 -0.17
C LYS A 253 -4.16 -18.79 0.66
N VAL A 254 -4.17 -18.69 1.98
CA VAL A 254 -4.51 -19.83 2.87
C VAL A 254 -5.91 -20.35 2.54
N ALA A 255 -6.90 -19.47 2.42
CA ALA A 255 -8.28 -19.84 2.10
C ALA A 255 -8.41 -20.51 0.71
N SER A 256 -7.54 -20.17 -0.25
CA SER A 256 -7.55 -20.80 -1.58
C SER A 256 -7.16 -22.29 -1.57
N PHE A 257 -6.58 -22.80 -0.49
CA PHE A 257 -6.31 -24.21 -0.31
C PHE A 257 -7.52 -24.99 0.22
N MET A 258 -8.54 -24.28 0.70
CA MET A 258 -9.73 -24.83 1.35
C MET A 258 -10.77 -25.22 0.31
N THR A 259 -10.68 -26.44 -0.19
CA THR A 259 -11.53 -26.95 -1.28
C THR A 259 -13.00 -27.11 -0.92
N HIS A 260 -13.35 -27.08 0.38
CA HIS A 260 -14.74 -27.15 0.85
C HIS A 260 -15.37 -25.76 1.08
N LEU A 261 -14.61 -24.67 0.93
CA LEU A 261 -15.19 -23.34 0.84
C LEU A 261 -15.74 -23.13 -0.57
N ALA A 262 -17.02 -22.82 -0.69
CA ALA A 262 -17.70 -22.68 -1.97
C ALA A 262 -17.08 -21.59 -2.86
N TRP A 263 -16.52 -20.53 -2.25
CA TRP A 263 -15.87 -19.44 -2.94
C TRP A 263 -14.94 -18.68 -1.98
N THR A 264 -13.81 -18.26 -2.48
CA THR A 264 -12.85 -17.39 -1.80
C THR A 264 -12.63 -16.13 -2.66
N PRO A 265 -12.71 -14.90 -2.10
CA PRO A 265 -12.48 -13.68 -2.86
C PRO A 265 -11.06 -13.63 -3.44
N HIS A 266 -10.96 -13.29 -4.73
CA HIS A 266 -9.68 -12.99 -5.34
C HIS A 266 -9.32 -11.52 -5.11
N SER A 267 -8.02 -11.25 -4.99
CA SER A 267 -7.53 -9.92 -4.72
C SER A 267 -6.19 -9.64 -5.40
N VAL A 268 -5.94 -8.37 -5.71
CA VAL A 268 -4.70 -7.89 -6.33
C VAL A 268 -4.27 -6.60 -5.63
N PRO A 269 -3.01 -6.49 -5.19
CA PRO A 269 -2.48 -5.23 -4.68
C PRO A 269 -2.32 -4.22 -5.81
N VAL A 270 -2.68 -2.98 -5.56
CA VAL A 270 -2.71 -1.90 -6.56
C VAL A 270 -2.24 -0.58 -5.95
N GLU A 271 -1.74 0.31 -6.78
CA GLU A 271 -1.64 1.72 -6.43
C GLU A 271 -2.97 2.42 -6.71
N LEU A 272 -3.40 3.29 -5.81
CA LEU A 272 -4.60 4.10 -6.02
C LEU A 272 -4.24 5.55 -6.30
N VAL A 273 -4.72 6.07 -7.41
CA VAL A 273 -4.70 7.50 -7.74
C VAL A 273 -6.15 8.01 -7.76
N LEU A 274 -6.50 8.83 -6.78
CA LEU A 274 -7.83 9.44 -6.67
C LEU A 274 -7.77 10.91 -7.04
N ASN A 275 -8.52 11.31 -8.07
CA ASN A 275 -8.55 12.70 -8.57
C ASN A 275 -7.14 13.27 -8.81
N GLY A 276 -6.27 12.49 -9.47
CA GLY A 276 -4.89 12.86 -9.77
C GLY A 276 -3.93 12.85 -8.57
N LYS A 277 -4.36 12.40 -7.39
CA LYS A 277 -3.53 12.32 -6.19
C LYS A 277 -3.28 10.86 -5.81
N HIS A 278 -2.03 10.48 -5.67
CA HIS A 278 -1.65 9.17 -5.15
C HIS A 278 -2.17 8.98 -3.73
N ARG A 279 -2.74 7.80 -3.46
CA ARG A 279 -3.32 7.42 -2.16
C ARG A 279 -2.64 6.20 -1.53
N GLY A 280 -1.56 5.71 -2.13
CA GLY A 280 -0.79 4.57 -1.65
C GLY A 280 -1.30 3.23 -2.13
N THR A 281 -0.76 2.17 -1.54
CA THR A 281 -1.06 0.78 -1.84
C THR A 281 -2.44 0.39 -1.31
N TYR A 282 -3.28 -0.18 -2.16
CA TYR A 282 -4.58 -0.75 -1.79
C TYR A 282 -4.64 -2.23 -2.19
N LEU A 283 -5.57 -2.96 -1.61
CA LEU A 283 -5.93 -4.28 -2.09
C LEU A 283 -7.27 -4.19 -2.82
N LEU A 284 -7.26 -4.35 -4.14
CA LEU A 284 -8.48 -4.49 -4.92
C LEU A 284 -8.96 -5.93 -4.78
N ILE A 285 -10.20 -6.09 -4.32
CA ILE A 285 -10.77 -7.39 -3.97
C ILE A 285 -12.22 -7.50 -4.42
N GLU A 286 -12.66 -8.71 -4.74
CA GLU A 286 -14.06 -9.02 -5.01
C GLU A 286 -14.91 -8.78 -3.76
N GLN A 287 -16.02 -8.05 -3.89
CA GLN A 287 -16.97 -7.88 -2.78
C GLN A 287 -17.73 -9.17 -2.52
N VAL A 288 -17.92 -9.53 -1.25
CA VAL A 288 -18.83 -10.61 -0.85
C VAL A 288 -20.26 -10.26 -1.27
N ARG A 289 -20.79 -11.01 -2.23
CA ARG A 289 -22.15 -10.84 -2.80
C ARG A 289 -22.67 -12.18 -3.32
N VAL A 290 -23.97 -12.31 -3.36
CA VAL A 290 -24.63 -13.43 -4.04
C VAL A 290 -24.56 -13.22 -5.55
N ASP A 291 -23.83 -14.07 -6.21
CA ASP A 291 -23.68 -14.13 -7.66
C ASP A 291 -23.17 -15.52 -8.08
N LYS A 292 -23.41 -15.90 -9.35
CA LYS A 292 -23.01 -17.21 -9.89
C LYS A 292 -21.50 -17.49 -9.80
N ASP A 293 -20.68 -16.42 -9.84
CA ASP A 293 -19.22 -16.49 -9.79
C ASP A 293 -18.64 -16.05 -8.43
N ARG A 294 -19.49 -15.92 -7.40
CA ARG A 294 -19.13 -15.58 -6.02
C ARG A 294 -19.86 -16.52 -5.05
N VAL A 295 -20.68 -16.02 -4.15
CA VAL A 295 -21.53 -16.86 -3.32
C VAL A 295 -22.72 -17.32 -4.19
N ASN A 296 -22.58 -18.53 -4.75
CA ASN A 296 -23.54 -19.08 -5.72
C ASN A 296 -24.68 -19.82 -5.00
N ILE A 297 -25.70 -19.08 -4.64
CA ILE A 297 -26.94 -19.58 -4.03
C ILE A 297 -28.15 -19.05 -4.79
N SER A 298 -29.31 -19.67 -4.57
CA SER A 298 -30.60 -19.26 -5.14
C SER A 298 -30.85 -17.77 -4.87
N LYS A 299 -31.24 -17.04 -5.91
CA LYS A 299 -31.61 -15.63 -5.79
C LYS A 299 -32.98 -15.41 -5.17
N THR A 300 -33.83 -16.44 -5.12
CA THR A 300 -35.18 -16.35 -4.54
C THR A 300 -35.27 -16.90 -3.14
N ASP A 301 -34.54 -18.00 -2.87
CA ASP A 301 -34.69 -18.78 -1.63
C ASP A 301 -33.36 -19.00 -0.88
N GLY A 302 -32.27 -18.41 -1.38
CA GLY A 302 -30.95 -18.45 -0.75
C GLY A 302 -30.76 -17.31 0.25
N TYR A 303 -29.91 -17.51 1.24
CA TYR A 303 -29.59 -16.54 2.27
C TYR A 303 -28.09 -16.43 2.47
N LEU A 304 -27.58 -15.20 2.55
CA LEU A 304 -26.23 -14.88 3.03
C LEU A 304 -26.35 -14.18 4.38
N PHE A 305 -25.77 -14.77 5.40
CA PHE A 305 -25.73 -14.25 6.75
C PHE A 305 -24.37 -13.63 7.04
N GLU A 306 -24.37 -12.58 7.85
CA GLU A 306 -23.18 -12.02 8.49
C GLU A 306 -23.36 -12.05 10.00
N LEU A 307 -22.37 -12.55 10.69
CA LEU A 307 -22.27 -12.43 12.12
C LEU A 307 -21.40 -11.20 12.40
N ASP A 308 -21.99 -10.20 13.06
CA ASP A 308 -21.31 -8.91 13.29
C ASP A 308 -21.70 -8.32 14.64
N PHE A 309 -20.72 -8.17 15.52
CA PHE A 309 -20.92 -7.59 16.86
C PHE A 309 -21.21 -6.09 16.83
N HIS A 310 -20.91 -5.36 15.75
CA HIS A 310 -21.31 -3.95 15.59
C HIS A 310 -22.83 -3.79 15.55
N TYR A 311 -23.52 -4.86 15.16
CA TYR A 311 -24.97 -4.93 15.17
C TYR A 311 -25.61 -3.78 14.38
N ASP A 312 -25.14 -3.53 13.17
CA ASP A 312 -25.58 -2.43 12.31
C ASP A 312 -26.28 -2.86 11.01
N ASN A 313 -26.53 -4.16 10.85
CA ASN A 313 -27.31 -4.66 9.72
C ASN A 313 -28.79 -4.25 9.81
N PRO A 314 -29.42 -3.82 8.71
CA PRO A 314 -30.83 -3.43 8.72
C PRO A 314 -31.77 -4.57 9.12
N VAL A 315 -31.42 -5.83 8.87
CA VAL A 315 -32.14 -7.03 9.27
C VAL A 315 -31.25 -7.88 10.13
N GLN A 316 -31.46 -7.89 11.43
CA GLN A 316 -30.59 -8.54 12.40
C GLN A 316 -31.33 -9.02 13.64
N TRP A 317 -30.73 -10.00 14.34
CA TRP A 317 -31.19 -10.49 15.64
C TRP A 317 -30.05 -11.13 16.40
N ILE A 318 -30.25 -11.33 17.70
CA ILE A 318 -29.35 -12.13 18.53
C ILE A 318 -29.97 -13.51 18.71
N ASP A 319 -29.29 -14.59 18.29
CA ASP A 319 -29.67 -15.94 18.67
C ASP A 319 -29.17 -16.22 20.10
N PRO A 320 -30.03 -16.69 21.02
CA PRO A 320 -29.65 -16.84 22.43
C PRO A 320 -28.67 -17.95 22.72
N HIS A 321 -28.41 -18.86 21.76
CA HIS A 321 -27.49 -19.96 21.94
C HIS A 321 -26.06 -19.54 21.62
N GLY A 322 -25.15 -19.90 22.51
CA GLY A 322 -23.74 -19.57 22.38
C GLY A 322 -23.35 -18.24 23.02
N THR A 323 -22.10 -17.92 22.88
CA THR A 323 -21.49 -16.69 23.42
C THR A 323 -20.58 -16.04 22.40
N CYS A 324 -20.48 -14.72 22.42
CA CYS A 324 -19.41 -14.00 21.78
C CYS A 324 -18.82 -12.96 22.74
N TRP A 325 -17.55 -12.65 22.61
CA TRP A 325 -16.85 -11.80 23.58
C TRP A 325 -17.41 -10.38 23.69
N GLY A 326 -17.82 -9.79 22.57
CA GLY A 326 -18.31 -8.41 22.55
C GLY A 326 -19.72 -8.22 23.09
N MET A 327 -20.55 -9.27 23.11
CA MET A 327 -21.98 -9.17 23.46
C MET A 327 -22.37 -10.02 24.68
N GLY A 328 -21.48 -10.89 25.15
CA GLY A 328 -21.77 -11.85 26.23
C GLY A 328 -22.59 -13.03 25.73
N ASN A 329 -23.85 -13.15 26.14
CA ASN A 329 -24.72 -14.26 25.72
C ASN A 329 -25.35 -13.99 24.35
N GLY A 330 -25.33 -15.01 23.51
CA GLY A 330 -25.94 -15.01 22.18
C GLY A 330 -24.96 -14.65 21.07
N ILE A 331 -25.38 -14.93 19.85
CA ILE A 331 -24.61 -14.68 18.62
C ILE A 331 -25.41 -13.72 17.74
N PRO A 332 -24.78 -12.59 17.29
CA PRO A 332 -25.44 -11.60 16.44
C PRO A 332 -25.46 -12.09 14.98
N PHE A 333 -26.66 -12.27 14.43
CA PHE A 333 -26.89 -12.59 13.02
C PHE A 333 -27.51 -11.41 12.29
N GLY A 334 -27.00 -11.11 11.10
CA GLY A 334 -27.58 -10.19 10.13
C GLY A 334 -27.83 -10.90 8.80
N ILE A 335 -28.79 -10.41 8.02
CA ILE A 335 -29.04 -10.88 6.65
C ILE A 335 -28.42 -9.90 5.67
N LYS A 336 -27.44 -10.36 4.91
CA LYS A 336 -26.80 -9.60 3.80
C LYS A 336 -27.48 -9.85 2.47
N TYR A 337 -28.12 -11.01 2.33
CA TYR A 337 -28.92 -11.35 1.17
C TYR A 337 -30.10 -12.24 1.61
N PRO A 338 -31.32 -11.99 1.11
CA PRO A 338 -31.73 -10.91 0.21
C PRO A 338 -31.44 -9.50 0.77
N ASP A 339 -31.31 -8.51 -0.13
CA ASP A 339 -31.06 -7.11 0.29
C ASP A 339 -32.22 -6.61 1.16
N SER A 340 -31.95 -5.72 2.10
CA SER A 340 -32.89 -5.32 3.17
C SER A 340 -34.19 -4.67 2.68
N ASP A 341 -34.18 -4.08 1.49
CA ASP A 341 -35.31 -3.46 0.80
C ASP A 341 -36.10 -4.45 -0.09
N GLU A 342 -35.54 -5.64 -0.35
CA GLU A 342 -36.16 -6.69 -1.16
C GLU A 342 -36.72 -7.86 -0.32
N ILE A 343 -36.14 -8.11 0.86
CA ILE A 343 -36.52 -9.26 1.70
C ILE A 343 -37.92 -9.14 2.30
N THR A 344 -38.76 -10.16 2.10
CA THR A 344 -40.09 -10.24 2.63
C THR A 344 -40.13 -10.58 4.13
N ALA A 345 -41.24 -10.29 4.81
CA ALA A 345 -41.45 -10.67 6.21
C ALA A 345 -41.41 -12.20 6.41
N GLN A 346 -41.91 -12.97 5.44
CA GLN A 346 -41.85 -14.44 5.48
C GLN A 346 -40.41 -14.96 5.38
N GLN A 347 -39.60 -14.39 4.49
CA GLN A 347 -38.17 -14.76 4.36
C GLN A 347 -37.41 -14.43 5.65
N LYS A 348 -37.63 -13.25 6.26
CA LYS A 348 -37.06 -12.88 7.56
C LYS A 348 -37.40 -13.88 8.66
N ALA A 349 -38.68 -14.24 8.75
CA ALA A 349 -39.17 -15.20 9.75
C ALA A 349 -38.52 -16.58 9.54
N TYR A 350 -38.49 -17.06 8.29
CA TYR A 350 -37.84 -18.34 7.95
C TYR A 350 -36.35 -18.34 8.32
N ALA A 351 -35.58 -17.33 7.89
CA ALA A 351 -34.15 -17.25 8.15
C ALA A 351 -33.85 -17.29 9.65
N LYS A 352 -34.60 -16.49 10.45
CA LYS A 352 -34.45 -16.48 11.90
C LYS A 352 -34.82 -17.82 12.53
N SER A 353 -35.93 -18.43 12.12
CA SER A 353 -36.38 -19.73 12.64
C SER A 353 -35.36 -20.82 12.30
N TYR A 354 -34.85 -20.85 11.07
CA TYR A 354 -33.85 -21.83 10.64
C TYR A 354 -32.55 -21.73 11.45
N ILE A 355 -32.00 -20.55 11.65
CA ILE A 355 -30.79 -20.35 12.47
C ILE A 355 -31.03 -20.77 13.92
N SER A 356 -32.20 -20.42 14.50
CA SER A 356 -32.55 -20.83 15.87
C SER A 356 -32.70 -22.36 16.00
N GLU A 357 -33.28 -23.03 14.99
CA GLU A 357 -33.37 -24.49 14.94
C GLU A 357 -31.97 -25.12 14.91
N VAL A 358 -31.08 -24.66 13.99
CA VAL A 358 -29.68 -25.13 13.91
C VAL A 358 -28.97 -24.94 15.24
N ALA A 359 -29.05 -23.75 15.82
CA ALA A 359 -28.41 -23.43 17.10
C ALA A 359 -28.96 -24.30 18.25
N SER A 360 -30.25 -24.55 18.28
CA SER A 360 -30.89 -25.43 19.29
C SER A 360 -30.39 -26.86 19.19
N VAL A 361 -30.19 -27.37 17.97
CA VAL A 361 -29.60 -28.72 17.76
C VAL A 361 -28.13 -28.73 18.19
N VAL A 362 -27.33 -27.76 17.78
CA VAL A 362 -25.90 -27.66 18.17
C VAL A 362 -25.73 -27.60 19.69
N TYR A 363 -26.63 -26.95 20.42
CA TYR A 363 -26.58 -26.84 21.88
C TYR A 363 -27.39 -27.91 22.62
N GLY A 364 -28.16 -28.73 21.92
CA GLY A 364 -28.93 -29.84 22.50
C GLY A 364 -28.07 -31.03 22.97
N ASP A 365 -28.66 -31.93 23.77
CA ASP A 365 -27.95 -33.10 24.29
C ASP A 365 -27.55 -34.09 23.19
N GLY A 366 -28.35 -34.19 22.12
CA GLY A 366 -28.09 -35.06 20.97
C GLY A 366 -27.33 -34.39 19.83
N PHE A 367 -26.58 -33.32 20.08
CA PHE A 367 -25.95 -32.51 19.03
C PHE A 367 -25.04 -33.31 18.07
N ALA A 368 -24.38 -34.33 18.55
CA ALA A 368 -23.47 -35.18 17.79
C ALA A 368 -24.12 -36.48 17.23
N ASP A 369 -25.45 -36.58 17.30
CA ASP A 369 -26.17 -37.73 16.71
C ASP A 369 -25.95 -37.72 15.17
N PRO A 370 -25.55 -38.88 14.57
CA PRO A 370 -25.23 -38.94 13.15
C PRO A 370 -26.39 -38.60 12.20
N GLU A 371 -27.64 -38.87 12.64
CA GLU A 371 -28.83 -38.69 11.81
C GLU A 371 -29.59 -37.36 12.12
N ASN A 372 -29.62 -36.95 13.39
CA ASN A 372 -30.45 -35.84 13.87
C ASN A 372 -29.63 -34.72 14.50
N GLY A 373 -28.31 -34.87 14.63
CA GLY A 373 -27.41 -33.86 15.17
C GLY A 373 -27.04 -32.77 14.17
N TYR A 374 -25.98 -32.05 14.48
CA TYR A 374 -25.53 -30.88 13.69
C TYR A 374 -25.26 -31.21 12.22
N ALA A 375 -24.81 -32.44 11.91
CA ALA A 375 -24.47 -32.85 10.53
C ALA A 375 -25.69 -32.88 9.59
N LYS A 376 -26.92 -32.87 10.14
CA LYS A 376 -28.16 -32.74 9.37
C LYS A 376 -28.36 -31.32 8.83
N TYR A 377 -27.75 -30.34 9.46
CA TYR A 377 -27.98 -28.92 9.20
C TYR A 377 -26.76 -28.20 8.65
N LEU A 378 -25.55 -28.61 9.06
CA LEU A 378 -24.30 -27.96 8.69
C LEU A 378 -23.58 -28.74 7.59
N ASP A 379 -23.06 -28.02 6.59
CA ASP A 379 -22.01 -28.53 5.73
C ASP A 379 -20.71 -28.57 6.55
N VAL A 380 -20.51 -29.73 7.21
CA VAL A 380 -19.46 -29.90 8.21
C VAL A 380 -18.06 -29.67 7.62
N ASP A 381 -17.83 -30.03 6.36
CA ASP A 381 -16.52 -29.86 5.72
C ASP A 381 -16.23 -28.38 5.48
N SER A 382 -17.23 -27.58 5.13
CA SER A 382 -17.06 -26.13 5.03
C SER A 382 -16.76 -25.49 6.39
N PHE A 383 -17.42 -25.93 7.46
CA PHE A 383 -17.12 -25.46 8.82
C PHE A 383 -15.71 -25.83 9.28
N ILE A 384 -15.20 -27.00 8.90
CA ILE A 384 -13.82 -27.42 9.18
C ILE A 384 -12.83 -26.53 8.46
N ASP A 385 -12.98 -26.37 7.13
CA ASP A 385 -12.09 -25.55 6.32
C ASP A 385 -12.11 -24.07 6.78
N TYR A 386 -13.30 -23.54 7.10
CA TYR A 386 -13.46 -22.17 7.59
C TYR A 386 -12.72 -21.97 8.93
N TRP A 387 -12.91 -22.89 9.88
CA TRP A 387 -12.20 -22.84 11.15
C TRP A 387 -10.69 -22.92 10.98
N ILE A 388 -10.18 -23.79 10.09
CA ILE A 388 -8.74 -23.92 9.84
C ILE A 388 -8.15 -22.59 9.34
N VAL A 389 -8.84 -21.86 8.45
CA VAL A 389 -8.35 -20.55 7.99
C VAL A 389 -8.25 -19.57 9.16
N PHE A 390 -9.30 -19.43 9.97
CA PHE A 390 -9.32 -18.50 11.10
C PHE A 390 -8.30 -18.88 12.16
N GLU A 391 -8.19 -20.16 12.46
CA GLU A 391 -7.23 -20.66 13.45
C GLU A 391 -5.78 -20.44 12.99
N VAL A 392 -5.41 -20.94 11.80
CA VAL A 392 -4.04 -20.84 11.28
C VAL A 392 -3.58 -19.39 11.15
N MET A 393 -4.49 -18.50 10.79
CA MET A 393 -4.24 -17.06 10.68
C MET A 393 -4.37 -16.32 12.02
N THR A 394 -4.68 -17.02 13.13
CA THR A 394 -4.95 -16.42 14.45
C THR A 394 -5.99 -15.32 14.43
N ASN A 395 -6.98 -15.41 13.54
CA ASN A 395 -8.03 -14.41 13.44
C ASN A 395 -9.07 -14.60 14.56
N HIS A 396 -8.88 -13.85 15.65
CA HIS A 396 -9.73 -13.91 16.83
C HIS A 396 -11.13 -13.32 16.61
N GLU A 397 -11.40 -12.68 15.48
CA GLU A 397 -12.74 -12.14 15.16
C GLU A 397 -13.80 -13.23 15.05
N LEU A 398 -13.41 -14.49 14.89
CA LEU A 398 -14.36 -15.60 15.02
C LEU A 398 -14.94 -15.71 16.44
N ASN A 399 -14.19 -15.29 17.48
CA ASN A 399 -14.67 -15.26 18.88
C ASN A 399 -15.52 -14.04 19.21
N ASN A 400 -15.32 -12.96 18.48
CA ASN A 400 -16.09 -11.73 18.56
C ASN A 400 -16.50 -11.33 17.14
N PRO A 401 -17.52 -12.04 16.58
CA PRO A 401 -17.72 -12.05 15.15
C PRO A 401 -17.90 -10.65 14.58
N GLY A 402 -16.99 -10.31 13.66
CA GLY A 402 -17.03 -9.17 12.77
C GLY A 402 -16.74 -9.68 11.38
N SER A 403 -17.59 -9.41 10.39
CA SER A 403 -17.41 -9.88 9.01
C SER A 403 -17.28 -11.41 8.86
N VAL A 404 -17.94 -12.18 9.74
CA VAL A 404 -18.03 -13.65 9.68
C VAL A 404 -19.25 -14.04 8.88
N PHE A 405 -19.09 -14.86 7.83
CA PHE A 405 -20.17 -15.17 6.89
C PHE A 405 -20.55 -16.63 6.90
N PHE A 406 -21.88 -16.88 6.82
CA PHE A 406 -22.48 -18.17 6.49
C PHE A 406 -23.49 -17.97 5.36
N HIS A 407 -23.71 -19.02 4.58
CA HIS A 407 -24.75 -18.97 3.55
C HIS A 407 -25.55 -20.26 3.51
N LYS A 408 -26.75 -20.17 3.01
CA LYS A 408 -27.67 -21.28 2.84
C LYS A 408 -28.35 -21.18 1.48
N ASP A 409 -28.20 -22.21 0.67
CA ASP A 409 -28.97 -22.31 -0.56
C ASP A 409 -30.35 -22.90 -0.28
N LYS A 410 -31.27 -22.80 -1.26
CA LYS A 410 -32.55 -23.50 -1.22
C LYS A 410 -32.30 -24.98 -0.97
N ASP A 411 -33.01 -25.56 -0.04
CA ASP A 411 -32.91 -26.99 0.32
C ASP A 411 -31.49 -27.49 0.69
N GLY A 412 -30.51 -26.58 0.74
CA GLY A 412 -29.12 -26.88 1.10
C GLY A 412 -28.85 -26.84 2.61
N LEU A 413 -27.65 -27.26 2.99
CA LEU A 413 -27.13 -27.13 4.36
C LEU A 413 -26.65 -25.70 4.62
N LEU A 414 -26.51 -25.32 5.88
CA LEU A 414 -25.82 -24.10 6.25
C LEU A 414 -24.33 -24.29 6.02
N THR A 415 -23.75 -23.49 5.16
CA THR A 415 -22.35 -23.55 4.71
C THR A 415 -21.57 -22.40 5.30
N ALA A 416 -20.38 -22.66 5.86
CA ALA A 416 -19.50 -21.60 6.36
C ALA A 416 -18.73 -20.93 5.21
N GLY A 417 -18.52 -19.62 5.32
CA GLY A 417 -17.86 -18.82 4.30
C GLY A 417 -18.79 -17.81 3.61
N PRO A 418 -18.18 -16.98 2.75
CA PRO A 418 -16.75 -16.88 2.45
C PRO A 418 -15.93 -16.24 3.56
N VAL A 419 -14.60 -16.37 3.49
CA VAL A 419 -13.67 -15.65 4.36
C VAL A 419 -13.58 -14.17 3.95
N TRP A 420 -13.42 -13.28 4.93
CA TRP A 420 -13.34 -11.84 4.69
C TRP A 420 -12.70 -11.11 5.88
N ASP A 421 -11.99 -9.98 5.60
CA ASP A 421 -11.51 -9.01 6.60
C ASP A 421 -10.44 -9.55 7.55
N PHE A 422 -9.25 -9.82 6.99
CA PHE A 422 -8.12 -10.41 7.72
C PHE A 422 -6.95 -9.42 7.90
N ASP A 423 -7.21 -8.18 8.33
CA ASP A 423 -6.17 -7.21 8.63
C ASP A 423 -6.06 -6.82 10.11
N TRP A 424 -7.10 -7.12 10.90
CA TRP A 424 -7.17 -6.78 12.31
C TRP A 424 -6.64 -7.90 13.21
N GLY A 425 -5.45 -7.70 13.80
CA GLY A 425 -4.89 -8.64 14.78
C GLY A 425 -4.45 -10.00 14.22
N VAL A 426 -4.51 -10.20 12.92
CA VAL A 426 -4.16 -11.45 12.25
C VAL A 426 -2.66 -11.70 12.35
N LEU A 427 -2.28 -12.90 12.77
CA LEU A 427 -0.90 -13.31 13.08
C LEU A 427 -0.21 -12.34 14.06
N SER A 428 -0.98 -11.81 15.01
CA SER A 428 -0.48 -10.94 16.07
C SER A 428 -0.61 -11.59 17.43
N PHE A 429 0.51 -11.89 18.06
CA PHE A 429 0.52 -12.35 19.44
C PHE A 429 0.33 -11.24 20.48
N ASN A 430 0.21 -9.98 20.06
CA ASN A 430 -0.29 -8.91 20.92
C ASN A 430 -1.79 -9.05 21.14
N THR A 431 -2.51 -9.32 20.06
CA THR A 431 -3.97 -9.46 20.07
C THR A 431 -4.40 -10.86 20.50
N SER A 432 -3.67 -11.88 20.07
CA SER A 432 -3.95 -13.29 20.36
C SER A 432 -2.75 -13.98 21.03
N PRO A 433 -2.38 -13.58 22.26
CA PRO A 433 -1.20 -14.13 22.94
C PRO A 433 -1.28 -15.64 23.20
N GLN A 434 -2.50 -16.19 23.32
CA GLN A 434 -2.75 -17.63 23.43
C GLN A 434 -2.25 -18.40 22.22
N GLY A 435 -2.18 -17.80 21.04
CA GLY A 435 -1.68 -18.45 19.82
C GLY A 435 -0.23 -18.94 19.90
N LYS A 436 0.55 -18.49 20.91
CA LYS A 436 1.89 -19.02 21.18
C LYS A 436 1.89 -20.43 21.75
N THR A 437 0.82 -20.87 22.39
CA THR A 437 0.80 -22.12 23.17
C THR A 437 -0.49 -22.92 23.04
N GLY A 438 -1.53 -22.34 22.45
CA GLY A 438 -2.86 -22.93 22.35
C GLY A 438 -3.61 -22.47 21.12
N LEU A 439 -4.81 -23.01 20.93
CA LEU A 439 -5.73 -22.61 19.88
C LEU A 439 -6.32 -21.22 20.19
N VAL A 440 -6.59 -20.46 19.13
CA VAL A 440 -7.20 -19.12 19.19
C VAL A 440 -8.71 -19.17 19.06
N CYS A 441 -9.22 -20.02 18.16
CA CYS A 441 -10.62 -20.08 17.76
C CYS A 441 -11.34 -21.36 18.24
N GLY A 442 -10.75 -22.12 19.17
CA GLY A 442 -11.33 -23.40 19.63
C GLY A 442 -12.69 -23.28 20.31
N ASP A 443 -12.94 -22.14 20.95
CA ASP A 443 -14.19 -21.85 21.68
C ASP A 443 -15.08 -20.83 20.96
N ALA A 444 -14.77 -20.47 19.72
CA ALA A 444 -15.50 -19.47 18.96
C ALA A 444 -16.90 -19.96 18.60
N ILE A 445 -17.88 -19.08 18.74
CA ILE A 445 -19.30 -19.33 18.36
C ILE A 445 -19.76 -20.78 18.59
N TRP A 446 -20.16 -21.51 17.55
CA TRP A 446 -20.60 -22.91 17.65
C TRP A 446 -19.46 -23.92 17.77
N TYR A 447 -18.22 -23.53 17.46
CA TYR A 447 -17.05 -24.45 17.55
C TYR A 447 -16.80 -24.93 18.98
N SER A 448 -17.15 -24.14 20.01
CA SER A 448 -17.13 -24.57 21.42
C SER A 448 -17.93 -25.86 21.67
N ARG A 449 -18.98 -26.10 20.88
CA ARG A 449 -19.80 -27.32 20.94
C ARG A 449 -19.30 -28.39 19.98
N LEU A 450 -19.00 -28.04 18.73
CA LEU A 450 -18.53 -28.97 17.70
C LEU A 450 -17.29 -29.72 18.15
N PHE A 451 -16.32 -29.06 18.80
CA PHE A 451 -15.13 -29.72 19.34
C PHE A 451 -15.37 -30.64 20.53
N LYS A 452 -16.56 -30.70 21.10
CA LYS A 452 -16.94 -31.71 22.07
C LYS A 452 -17.30 -33.04 21.43
N ASP A 453 -17.56 -33.07 20.12
CA ASP A 453 -17.69 -34.30 19.36
C ASP A 453 -16.31 -34.83 18.95
N PRO A 454 -15.91 -36.04 19.42
CA PRO A 454 -14.65 -36.65 19.02
C PRO A 454 -14.55 -36.89 17.50
N ALA A 455 -15.68 -37.16 16.82
CA ALA A 455 -15.70 -37.35 15.37
C ALA A 455 -15.40 -36.06 14.62
N PHE A 456 -15.98 -34.93 15.02
CA PHE A 456 -15.63 -33.62 14.47
C PHE A 456 -14.15 -33.30 14.67
N LYS A 457 -13.64 -33.46 15.89
CA LYS A 457 -12.23 -33.21 16.20
C LYS A 457 -11.30 -34.09 15.35
N ALA A 458 -11.62 -35.37 15.16
CA ALA A 458 -10.85 -36.27 14.32
C ALA A 458 -10.83 -35.83 12.85
N ARG A 459 -11.96 -35.33 12.32
CA ARG A 459 -12.06 -34.79 10.95
C ARG A 459 -11.23 -33.53 10.80
N VAL A 460 -11.31 -32.58 11.74
CA VAL A 460 -10.47 -31.36 11.74
C VAL A 460 -8.99 -31.72 11.70
N LYS A 461 -8.56 -32.69 12.56
CA LYS A 461 -7.18 -33.15 12.59
C LYS A 461 -6.75 -33.77 11.25
N ALA A 462 -7.56 -34.66 10.68
CA ALA A 462 -7.25 -35.27 9.39
C ALA A 462 -7.14 -34.24 8.28
N ARG A 463 -8.07 -33.28 8.22
CA ARG A 463 -8.06 -32.22 7.23
C ARG A 463 -6.87 -31.27 7.38
N PHE A 464 -6.52 -30.91 8.60
CA PHE A 464 -5.31 -30.10 8.86
C PHE A 464 -4.04 -30.82 8.38
N GLN A 465 -3.92 -32.12 8.65
CA GLN A 465 -2.78 -32.90 8.18
C GLN A 465 -2.72 -33.02 6.65
N GLU A 466 -3.85 -33.15 5.99
CA GLU A 466 -3.94 -33.11 4.52
C GLU A 466 -3.46 -31.78 3.95
N LEU A 467 -3.85 -30.65 4.57
CA LEU A 467 -3.51 -29.29 4.13
C LEU A 467 -2.08 -28.88 4.53
N LEU A 468 -1.46 -29.53 5.49
CA LEU A 468 -0.18 -29.12 6.08
C LEU A 468 0.91 -28.85 5.03
N PRO A 469 1.12 -29.70 4.00
CA PRO A 469 2.14 -29.43 2.97
C PRO A 469 1.91 -28.11 2.23
N GLN A 470 0.65 -27.71 2.00
CA GLN A 470 0.32 -26.44 1.35
C GLN A 470 0.48 -25.28 2.34
N LEU A 471 0.05 -25.44 3.59
CA LEU A 471 0.20 -24.43 4.63
C LEU A 471 1.68 -24.12 4.92
N GLU A 472 2.56 -25.11 4.82
CA GLU A 472 4.02 -24.91 4.97
C GLU A 472 4.65 -24.08 3.85
N THR A 473 3.99 -23.87 2.70
CA THR A 473 4.48 -23.00 1.62
C THR A 473 4.17 -21.51 1.84
N ILE A 474 3.30 -21.17 2.78
CA ILE A 474 2.87 -19.78 3.02
C ILE A 474 4.02 -18.83 3.38
N PRO A 475 5.05 -19.21 4.15
CA PRO A 475 6.21 -18.37 4.38
C PRO A 475 6.96 -17.97 3.11
N ASP A 476 7.00 -18.81 2.09
CA ASP A 476 7.61 -18.51 0.80
C ASP A 476 6.73 -17.53 0.00
N TYR A 477 5.41 -17.74 0.03
CA TYR A 477 4.46 -16.76 -0.53
C TYR A 477 4.56 -15.39 0.14
N MET A 478 4.82 -15.31 1.46
CA MET A 478 5.07 -14.03 2.13
C MET A 478 6.33 -13.33 1.60
N GLU A 479 7.37 -14.09 1.18
CA GLU A 479 8.55 -13.50 0.53
C GLU A 479 8.25 -13.00 -0.90
N GLU A 480 7.43 -13.72 -1.65
CA GLU A 480 6.93 -13.24 -2.94
C GLU A 480 6.16 -11.92 -2.77
N CYS A 481 5.27 -11.84 -1.79
CA CYS A 481 4.55 -10.61 -1.44
C CYS A 481 5.51 -9.49 -1.00
N ARG A 482 6.56 -9.81 -0.22
CA ARG A 482 7.59 -8.84 0.17
C ARG A 482 8.25 -8.21 -1.04
N ALA A 483 8.68 -9.04 -1.98
CA ALA A 483 9.33 -8.57 -3.21
C ALA A 483 8.39 -7.69 -4.04
N LEU A 484 7.14 -8.14 -4.22
CA LEU A 484 6.10 -7.43 -4.98
C LEU A 484 5.76 -6.06 -4.38
N LEU A 485 5.65 -5.97 -3.05
CA LEU A 485 5.16 -4.77 -2.37
C LEU A 485 6.27 -3.77 -1.99
N LYS A 486 7.54 -4.14 -2.13
CA LYS A 486 8.67 -3.39 -1.55
C LYS A 486 8.70 -1.91 -1.96
N GLU A 487 8.59 -1.62 -3.23
CA GLU A 487 8.67 -0.22 -3.73
C GLU A 487 7.37 0.54 -3.40
N SER A 488 6.23 -0.11 -3.56
CA SER A 488 4.93 0.44 -3.18
C SER A 488 4.85 0.77 -1.68
N ALA A 489 5.38 -0.10 -0.81
CA ALA A 489 5.42 0.12 0.63
C ALA A 489 6.20 1.38 1.03
N LYS A 490 7.29 1.71 0.34
CA LYS A 490 8.04 2.97 0.58
C LYS A 490 7.14 4.18 0.36
N LEU A 491 6.44 4.23 -0.77
CA LEU A 491 5.53 5.34 -1.10
C LEU A 491 4.34 5.37 -0.13
N ASN A 492 3.76 4.21 0.17
CA ASN A 492 2.64 4.10 1.09
C ASN A 492 2.97 4.64 2.48
N PHE A 493 4.09 4.20 3.08
CA PHE A 493 4.46 4.58 4.44
C PHE A 493 5.09 5.96 4.57
N ALA A 494 5.50 6.58 3.47
CA ALA A 494 5.81 8.01 3.43
C ALA A 494 4.55 8.88 3.63
N MET A 495 3.37 8.40 3.16
CA MET A 495 2.10 9.11 3.31
C MET A 495 1.30 8.66 4.54
N TRP A 496 1.32 7.37 4.85
CA TRP A 496 0.45 6.73 5.82
C TRP A 496 1.27 5.89 6.79
N ASN A 497 1.74 6.49 7.87
CA ASN A 497 2.45 5.75 8.90
C ASN A 497 1.48 5.35 10.03
N PRO A 498 1.16 4.06 10.22
CA PRO A 498 0.25 3.63 11.29
C PRO A 498 0.74 4.02 12.69
N ALA A 499 2.05 4.21 12.86
CA ALA A 499 2.62 4.63 14.14
C ALA A 499 2.31 6.09 14.52
N ASP A 500 2.00 6.95 13.53
CA ASP A 500 1.74 8.36 13.76
C ASP A 500 0.31 8.62 14.25
N ASP A 501 -0.60 7.69 14.05
CA ASP A 501 -2.02 7.83 14.39
C ASP A 501 -2.37 7.33 15.80
N ARG A 502 -1.50 7.60 16.77
CA ARG A 502 -1.67 7.22 18.18
C ARG A 502 -2.88 7.84 18.86
N ASN A 503 -3.55 8.79 18.21
CA ASN A 503 -4.60 9.62 18.80
C ASN A 503 -6.03 9.18 18.43
N MET A 504 -6.21 8.17 17.58
CA MET A 504 -7.53 7.67 17.23
C MET A 504 -8.09 6.80 18.36
N ASN A 505 -8.73 7.44 19.33
CA ASN A 505 -9.58 6.80 20.34
C ASN A 505 -8.91 5.78 21.29
N GLY A 506 -7.61 5.85 21.52
CA GLY A 506 -6.92 4.92 22.44
C GLY A 506 -6.79 3.49 21.86
N TRP A 507 -7.09 3.27 20.61
CA TRP A 507 -6.83 2.01 19.92
C TRP A 507 -5.33 1.86 19.69
N GLN A 508 -4.71 1.21 20.65
CA GLN A 508 -3.27 0.95 20.66
C GLN A 508 -2.93 -0.15 19.64
N ILE A 509 -1.71 -0.08 19.17
CA ILE A 509 -0.90 -1.13 18.52
C ILE A 509 -1.62 -2.48 18.48
N ILE A 510 -2.40 -2.71 17.41
CA ILE A 510 -3.22 -3.90 17.25
C ILE A 510 -2.38 -5.08 16.79
N ASN A 511 -1.60 -4.85 15.74
CA ASN A 511 -0.78 -5.90 15.14
C ASN A 511 0.58 -6.05 15.87
N GLY A 512 1.01 -5.03 16.61
CA GLY A 512 2.25 -5.02 17.36
C GLY A 512 3.49 -4.77 16.50
N ASP A 513 3.29 -4.43 15.23
CA ASP A 513 4.35 -4.19 14.26
C ASP A 513 4.35 -2.77 13.67
N GLU A 514 3.46 -1.90 14.16
CA GLU A 514 3.25 -0.54 13.65
C GLU A 514 4.51 0.32 13.70
N ASN A 515 5.40 0.07 14.66
CA ASN A 515 6.68 0.76 14.82
C ASN A 515 7.87 0.05 14.14
N LEU A 516 7.64 -1.08 13.47
CA LEU A 516 8.68 -1.81 12.76
C LEU A 516 8.88 -1.24 11.36
N SER A 517 10.04 -1.56 10.76
CA SER A 517 10.19 -1.42 9.31
C SER A 517 9.26 -2.41 8.59
N PHE A 518 8.97 -2.17 7.31
CA PHE A 518 8.22 -3.08 6.47
C PHE A 518 8.82 -4.51 6.49
N ASP A 519 10.12 -4.62 6.29
CA ASP A 519 10.82 -5.92 6.30
C ASP A 519 10.74 -6.62 7.67
N SER A 520 11.00 -5.89 8.76
CA SER A 520 10.94 -6.46 10.11
C SER A 520 9.51 -6.87 10.51
N ALA A 521 8.49 -6.17 10.02
CA ALA A 521 7.10 -6.54 10.24
C ALA A 521 6.76 -7.87 9.54
N ILE A 522 7.26 -8.08 8.32
CA ILE A 522 7.08 -9.34 7.59
C ILE A 522 7.83 -10.49 8.25
N ASP A 523 9.07 -10.27 8.72
CA ASP A 523 9.81 -11.29 9.45
C ASP A 523 9.05 -11.74 10.69
N ARG A 524 8.47 -10.80 11.44
CA ARG A 524 7.60 -11.11 12.58
C ARG A 524 6.34 -11.86 12.17
N LEU A 525 5.68 -11.45 11.09
CA LEU A 525 4.49 -12.11 10.56
C LEU A 525 4.79 -13.58 10.24
N LYS A 526 5.90 -13.86 9.54
CA LYS A 526 6.37 -15.20 9.20
C LYS A 526 6.67 -16.04 10.44
N GLU A 527 7.35 -15.47 11.41
CA GLU A 527 7.70 -16.19 12.64
C GLU A 527 6.45 -16.54 13.45
N ASN A 528 5.51 -15.59 13.56
CA ASN A 528 4.23 -15.85 14.23
C ASN A 528 3.44 -16.96 13.51
N TYR A 529 3.37 -16.93 12.18
CA TYR A 529 2.73 -17.96 11.39
C TYR A 529 3.35 -19.34 11.64
N LYS A 530 4.69 -19.47 11.50
CA LYS A 530 5.41 -20.72 11.71
C LYS A 530 5.23 -21.27 13.14
N THR A 531 5.26 -20.38 14.11
CA THR A 531 5.06 -20.72 15.52
C THR A 531 3.65 -21.27 15.73
N HIS A 532 2.63 -20.55 15.24
CA HIS A 532 1.24 -20.96 15.46
C HIS A 532 0.87 -22.22 14.68
N LEU A 533 1.36 -22.38 13.46
CA LEU A 533 1.13 -23.60 12.66
C LEU A 533 1.59 -24.87 13.41
N LYS A 534 2.78 -24.82 14.07
CA LYS A 534 3.27 -25.89 14.93
C LYS A 534 2.37 -26.12 16.15
N VAL A 535 1.88 -25.04 16.75
CA VAL A 535 0.97 -25.12 17.89
C VAL A 535 -0.32 -25.82 17.49
N VAL A 536 -0.95 -25.42 16.38
CA VAL A 536 -2.17 -26.07 15.85
C VAL A 536 -1.94 -27.55 15.65
N GLY A 537 -0.87 -27.95 14.94
CA GLY A 537 -0.52 -29.36 14.73
C GLY A 537 -0.32 -30.15 16.02
N SER A 538 0.17 -29.53 17.09
CA SER A 538 0.37 -30.18 18.40
C SER A 538 -0.92 -30.28 19.23
N LYS A 539 -1.92 -29.44 18.98
CA LYS A 539 -3.18 -29.36 19.76
C LYS A 539 -4.32 -30.19 19.13
N LEU A 540 -4.26 -30.39 17.82
CA LEU A 540 -5.14 -31.33 17.12
C LEU A 540 -4.65 -32.79 17.24
#